data_eb7c50110b56620a2f804fcfb66becf6
#
_entry.id   eb7c50110b56620a2f804fcfb66becf6
#
_cell.length_a   1.000
_cell.length_b   1.000
_cell.length_c   1.000
_cell.angle_alpha   90.00
_cell.angle_beta   90.00
_cell.angle_gamma   90.00
#
_symmetry.space_group_name_H-M   'P 1'
#
loop_
_entity.id
_entity.type
_entity.pdbx_description
1 polymer ?
#
loop_
_entity_poly.entity_id
_entity_poly.type
_entity_poly.pdbx_seq_one_letter_code
_entity_poly.pdbx_strand_id
1 'polypeptide(L)'
;GLEMLDQAASRLVEPFAHAGYDLDAAAVLLCEADGTPEEVADEVERMSAVLRAAGATRLQVSGNETERLRFWAGRKNAFPAAGRASPAYYCMDGTIPRRHLAEMLEQIAALERRYGLRCPNVFHAGDGNLHPLILFDDADPDSVARAEAFGADILEHTVRLGGTISGEHGIGVEKLDQMCSQFDRPTLDAFLGVKRAFDPAGTLNPGKVVPSLHRCAEYGRMRVHGGATPFPDLPRF
;
A
#
# COMPACT_ATOMS: atom_id res chain seq x y z
N GLY A 1 -4.83 12.84 12.44
CA GLY A 1 -4.41 11.66 11.66
C GLY A 1 -5.33 10.46 11.86
N LEU A 2 -5.41 9.59 10.86
CA LEU A 2 -6.21 8.36 10.94
C LEU A 2 -5.49 7.23 10.22
N GLU A 3 -5.00 6.26 11.01
CA GLU A 3 -4.26 5.09 10.55
C GLU A 3 -5.01 3.81 10.90
N MET A 4 -4.75 2.74 10.15
CA MET A 4 -5.35 1.43 10.41
C MET A 4 -4.30 0.32 10.30
N LEU A 5 -4.44 -0.69 11.18
CA LEU A 5 -3.79 -1.98 11.05
C LEU A 5 -4.88 -3.06 11.07
N ASP A 6 -4.82 -4.04 10.17
CA ASP A 6 -5.67 -5.21 10.28
C ASP A 6 -5.19 -6.16 11.40
N GLN A 7 -5.93 -7.23 11.65
CA GLN A 7 -5.57 -8.22 12.67
C GLN A 7 -4.20 -8.85 12.38
N ALA A 8 -3.89 -9.15 11.11
CA ALA A 8 -2.63 -9.76 10.72
C ALA A 8 -1.45 -8.82 11.00
N ALA A 9 -1.58 -7.54 10.68
CA ALA A 9 -0.59 -6.52 10.99
C ALA A 9 -0.45 -6.29 12.50
N SER A 10 -1.56 -6.24 13.25
CA SER A 10 -1.54 -6.11 14.71
C SER A 10 -0.80 -7.27 15.38
N ARG A 11 -1.05 -8.50 14.96
CA ARG A 11 -0.34 -9.69 15.44
C ARG A 11 1.14 -9.72 15.04
N LEU A 12 1.47 -9.12 13.90
CA LEU A 12 2.84 -9.01 13.42
C LEU A 12 3.67 -8.03 14.24
N VAL A 13 3.09 -6.88 14.59
CA VAL A 13 3.82 -5.79 15.26
C VAL A 13 3.87 -5.91 16.76
N GLU A 14 2.84 -6.49 17.41
CA GLU A 14 2.70 -6.49 18.85
C GLU A 14 3.86 -7.18 19.60
N PRO A 15 4.36 -8.36 19.16
CA PRO A 15 5.53 -8.99 19.80
C PRO A 15 6.80 -8.14 19.73
N PHE A 16 6.85 -7.18 18.82
CA PHE A 16 8.00 -6.32 18.58
C PHE A 16 7.86 -4.93 19.21
N ALA A 17 6.67 -4.32 19.08
CA ALA A 17 6.42 -2.94 19.46
C ALA A 17 5.82 -2.79 20.87
N HIS A 18 5.18 -3.84 21.39
CA HIS A 18 4.47 -3.84 22.70
C HIS A 18 3.51 -2.65 22.84
N ALA A 19 2.75 -2.39 21.76
CA ALA A 19 1.84 -1.26 21.66
C ALA A 19 0.57 -1.42 22.55
N GLY A 20 0.24 -2.66 22.92
CA GLY A 20 -0.95 -3.01 23.70
C GLY A 20 -2.21 -3.14 22.85
N TYR A 21 -2.05 -3.52 21.58
CA TYR A 21 -3.17 -3.73 20.66
C TYR A 21 -3.98 -4.97 21.05
N ASP A 22 -5.28 -4.90 20.78
CA ASP A 22 -6.17 -6.05 20.91
C ASP A 22 -5.97 -6.98 19.70
N LEU A 23 -5.36 -8.14 19.94
CA LEU A 23 -5.04 -9.12 18.88
C LEU A 23 -6.24 -9.92 18.40
N ASP A 24 -7.40 -9.81 19.07
CA ASP A 24 -8.64 -10.44 18.66
C ASP A 24 -9.52 -9.48 17.83
N ALA A 25 -9.22 -8.20 17.85
CA ALA A 25 -9.89 -7.22 17.00
C ALA A 25 -9.56 -7.46 15.52
N ALA A 26 -10.56 -7.36 14.65
CA ALA A 26 -10.39 -7.47 13.20
C ALA A 26 -9.51 -6.35 12.63
N ALA A 27 -9.56 -5.17 13.23
CA ALA A 27 -8.73 -4.04 12.90
C ALA A 27 -8.54 -3.10 14.10
N VAL A 28 -7.42 -2.38 14.10
CA VAL A 28 -7.10 -1.31 15.03
C VAL A 28 -7.05 0.00 14.26
N LEU A 29 -7.78 1.01 14.71
CA LEU A 29 -7.70 2.38 14.20
C LEU A 29 -6.91 3.23 15.19
N LEU A 30 -5.94 3.98 14.70
CA LEU A 30 -5.25 5.03 15.44
C LEU A 30 -5.76 6.38 14.93
N CYS A 31 -6.40 7.12 15.82
CA CYS A 31 -6.94 8.44 15.54
C CYS A 31 -6.19 9.47 16.38
N GLU A 32 -5.74 10.54 15.76
CA GLU A 32 -5.01 11.61 16.42
C GLU A 32 -5.65 12.96 16.08
N ALA A 33 -5.96 13.74 17.12
CA ALA A 33 -6.36 15.14 17.03
C ALA A 33 -5.19 16.03 17.45
N ASP A 34 -5.08 17.20 16.84
CA ASP A 34 -4.12 18.25 17.13
C ASP A 34 -4.82 19.60 17.25
N GLY A 35 -4.23 20.51 18.01
CA GLY A 35 -4.78 21.83 18.28
C GLY A 35 -4.53 22.28 19.72
N THR A 36 -5.32 23.26 20.18
CA THR A 36 -5.34 23.66 21.57
C THR A 36 -5.89 22.55 22.46
N PRO A 37 -5.60 22.54 23.79
CA PRO A 37 -6.14 21.52 24.68
C PRO A 37 -7.66 21.40 24.63
N GLU A 38 -8.39 22.51 24.50
CA GLU A 38 -9.84 22.56 24.41
C GLU A 38 -10.34 21.93 23.11
N GLU A 39 -9.73 22.28 21.97
CA GLU A 39 -10.08 21.72 20.64
C GLU A 39 -9.82 20.21 20.63
N VAL A 40 -8.68 19.77 21.14
CA VAL A 40 -8.34 18.34 21.21
C VAL A 40 -9.34 17.58 22.07
N ALA A 41 -9.77 18.14 23.23
CA ALA A 41 -10.75 17.51 24.11
C ALA A 41 -12.09 17.32 23.38
N ASP A 42 -12.60 18.36 22.71
CA ASP A 42 -13.83 18.31 21.94
C ASP A 42 -13.75 17.31 20.76
N GLU A 43 -12.62 17.29 20.04
CA GLU A 43 -12.44 16.36 18.93
C GLU A 43 -12.35 14.91 19.39
N VAL A 44 -11.64 14.62 20.47
CA VAL A 44 -11.53 13.27 21.04
C VAL A 44 -12.89 12.77 21.49
N GLU A 45 -13.74 13.65 22.11
CA GLU A 45 -15.08 13.28 22.48
C GLU A 45 -15.95 12.93 21.25
N ARG A 46 -15.92 13.77 20.22
CA ARG A 46 -16.66 13.53 18.95
C ARG A 46 -16.19 12.27 18.26
N MET A 47 -14.88 12.06 18.12
CA MET A 47 -14.29 10.83 17.55
C MET A 47 -14.75 9.60 18.34
N SER A 48 -14.68 9.68 19.66
CA SER A 48 -15.12 8.59 20.55
C SER A 48 -16.58 8.24 20.37
N ALA A 49 -17.43 9.24 20.24
CA ALA A 49 -18.87 9.05 20.01
C ALA A 49 -19.13 8.36 18.65
N VAL A 50 -18.46 8.81 17.58
CA VAL A 50 -18.57 8.21 16.24
C VAL A 50 -18.10 6.77 16.24
N LEU A 51 -16.95 6.48 16.84
CA LEU A 51 -16.39 5.12 16.90
C LEU A 51 -17.30 4.17 17.68
N ARG A 52 -17.86 4.60 18.82
CA ARG A 52 -18.86 3.80 19.58
C ARG A 52 -20.12 3.55 18.77
N ALA A 53 -20.64 4.58 18.10
CA ALA A 53 -21.84 4.45 17.27
C ALA A 53 -21.59 3.51 16.07
N ALA A 54 -20.35 3.45 15.56
CA ALA A 54 -19.94 2.54 14.51
C ALA A 54 -19.65 1.10 14.99
N GLY A 55 -19.78 0.82 16.30
CA GLY A 55 -19.62 -0.52 16.85
C GLY A 55 -18.18 -0.88 17.25
N ALA A 56 -17.33 0.10 17.54
CA ALA A 56 -16.00 -0.18 18.08
C ALA A 56 -16.11 -0.98 19.39
N THR A 57 -15.43 -2.12 19.43
CA THR A 57 -15.48 -3.07 20.57
C THR A 57 -14.65 -2.61 21.75
N ARG A 58 -13.57 -1.87 21.47
CA ARG A 58 -12.68 -1.30 22.48
C ARG A 58 -12.25 0.09 22.03
N LEU A 59 -12.21 1.03 22.97
CA LEU A 59 -11.72 2.38 22.74
C LEU A 59 -10.78 2.78 23.89
N GLN A 60 -9.62 3.27 23.55
CA GLN A 60 -8.63 3.80 24.50
C GLN A 60 -8.22 5.20 24.08
N VAL A 61 -8.16 6.12 25.01
CA VAL A 61 -7.63 7.47 24.82
C VAL A 61 -6.36 7.57 25.64
N SER A 62 -5.28 8.07 25.03
CA SER A 62 -4.01 8.28 25.75
C SER A 62 -4.17 9.38 26.79
N GLY A 63 -3.78 9.12 28.03
CA GLY A 63 -3.79 10.09 29.12
C GLY A 63 -2.52 10.94 29.20
N ASN A 64 -1.49 10.58 28.45
CA ASN A 64 -0.18 11.25 28.44
C ASN A 64 0.62 10.89 27.18
N GLU A 65 1.72 11.61 26.96
CA GLU A 65 2.61 11.44 25.80
C GLU A 65 3.23 10.03 25.72
N THR A 66 3.56 9.41 26.84
CA THR A 66 4.14 8.06 26.85
C THR A 66 3.15 7.03 26.30
N GLU A 67 1.88 7.13 26.68
CA GLU A 67 0.83 6.26 26.12
C GLU A 67 0.57 6.55 24.65
N ARG A 68 0.55 7.81 24.25
CA ARG A 68 0.41 8.20 22.85
C ARG A 68 1.52 7.57 22.00
N LEU A 69 2.77 7.74 22.42
CA LEU A 69 3.93 7.15 21.72
C LEU A 69 3.87 5.63 21.68
N ARG A 70 3.38 4.97 22.74
CA ARG A 70 3.19 3.53 22.77
C ARG A 70 2.14 3.09 21.75
N PHE A 71 0.99 3.77 21.65
CA PHE A 71 -0.03 3.44 20.64
C PHE A 71 0.51 3.58 19.21
N TRP A 72 1.30 4.63 18.95
CA TRP A 72 1.93 4.84 17.64
C TRP A 72 3.09 3.88 17.36
N ALA A 73 3.69 3.28 18.39
CA ALA A 73 4.84 2.38 18.21
C ALA A 73 4.51 1.20 17.28
N GLY A 74 3.32 0.61 17.38
CA GLY A 74 2.91 -0.47 16.49
C GLY A 74 2.87 -0.04 15.02
N ARG A 75 2.23 1.09 14.74
CA ARG A 75 2.15 1.63 13.36
C ARG A 75 3.53 1.97 12.79
N LYS A 76 4.38 2.63 13.58
CA LYS A 76 5.74 3.00 13.16
C LYS A 76 6.66 1.79 12.94
N ASN A 77 6.40 0.69 13.62
CA ASN A 77 7.21 -0.52 13.52
C ASN A 77 6.63 -1.58 12.57
N ALA A 78 5.59 -1.29 11.80
CA ALA A 78 4.96 -2.26 10.91
C ALA A 78 5.93 -2.80 9.83
N PHE A 79 6.67 -1.91 9.17
CA PHE A 79 7.66 -2.31 8.16
C PHE A 79 8.84 -3.09 8.75
N PRO A 80 9.50 -2.64 9.84
CA PRO A 80 10.51 -3.44 10.53
C PRO A 80 10.00 -4.82 10.99
N ALA A 81 8.77 -4.90 11.46
CA ALA A 81 8.16 -6.17 11.89
C ALA A 81 7.93 -7.11 10.68
N ALA A 82 7.50 -6.58 9.54
CA ALA A 82 7.36 -7.34 8.30
C ALA A 82 8.71 -7.94 7.85
N GLY A 83 9.77 -7.14 7.87
CA GLY A 83 11.13 -7.59 7.53
C GLY A 83 11.72 -8.63 8.49
N ARG A 84 11.15 -8.77 9.70
CA ARG A 84 11.50 -9.87 10.62
C ARG A 84 10.71 -11.15 10.36
N ALA A 85 9.50 -11.01 9.82
CA ALA A 85 8.58 -12.12 9.61
C ALA A 85 8.75 -12.82 8.26
N SER A 86 9.44 -12.16 7.31
CA SER A 86 9.69 -12.68 5.97
C SER A 86 11.02 -12.16 5.43
N PRO A 87 11.74 -12.92 4.60
CA PRO A 87 12.98 -12.46 3.95
C PRO A 87 12.77 -11.18 3.14
N ALA A 88 11.64 -11.05 2.48
CA ALA A 88 11.23 -9.88 1.71
C ALA A 88 9.75 -9.55 1.91
N TYR A 89 9.38 -8.32 1.62
CA TYR A 89 7.99 -7.90 1.47
C TYR A 89 7.85 -6.89 0.33
N TYR A 90 6.68 -6.89 -0.30
CA TYR A 90 6.33 -6.00 -1.37
C TYR A 90 5.17 -5.10 -0.91
N CYS A 91 5.37 -3.79 -0.90
CA CYS A 91 4.39 -2.82 -0.44
C CYS A 91 3.74 -2.12 -1.61
N MET A 92 2.45 -2.38 -1.83
CA MET A 92 1.64 -1.63 -2.78
C MET A 92 1.10 -0.36 -2.12
N ASP A 93 1.09 0.76 -2.85
CA ASP A 93 0.59 2.03 -2.33
C ASP A 93 -0.55 2.62 -3.16
N GLY A 94 -1.42 1.75 -3.68
CA GLY A 94 -2.62 2.21 -4.34
C GLY A 94 -3.51 3.03 -3.41
N THR A 95 -4.21 4.02 -3.95
CA THR A 95 -5.13 4.86 -3.17
C THR A 95 -6.55 4.71 -3.69
N ILE A 96 -7.52 4.53 -2.80
CA ILE A 96 -8.94 4.31 -3.14
C ILE A 96 -9.85 5.31 -2.40
N PRO A 97 -11.05 5.58 -2.89
CA PRO A 97 -12.04 6.28 -2.10
C PRO A 97 -12.32 5.54 -0.80
N ARG A 98 -12.24 6.22 0.35
CA ARG A 98 -12.32 5.64 1.71
C ARG A 98 -13.52 4.73 1.94
N ARG A 99 -14.66 4.98 1.27
CA ARG A 99 -15.86 4.13 1.35
C ARG A 99 -15.63 2.69 0.88
N HIS A 100 -14.57 2.42 0.11
CA HIS A 100 -14.22 1.11 -0.42
C HIS A 100 -13.14 0.38 0.41
N LEU A 101 -12.72 0.91 1.57
CA LEU A 101 -11.66 0.28 2.38
C LEU A 101 -12.04 -1.15 2.81
N ALA A 102 -13.27 -1.38 3.26
CA ALA A 102 -13.72 -2.71 3.66
C ALA A 102 -13.73 -3.68 2.48
N GLU A 103 -14.27 -3.27 1.34
CA GLU A 103 -14.29 -4.07 0.10
C GLU A 103 -12.87 -4.44 -0.35
N MET A 104 -11.94 -3.50 -0.26
CA MET A 104 -10.54 -3.75 -0.61
C MET A 104 -9.86 -4.75 0.33
N LEU A 105 -10.12 -4.68 1.63
CA LEU A 105 -9.60 -5.65 2.61
C LEU A 105 -10.13 -7.07 2.34
N GLU A 106 -11.41 -7.20 2.00
CA GLU A 106 -12.00 -8.48 1.61
C GLU A 106 -11.36 -9.03 0.33
N GLN A 107 -11.10 -8.16 -0.65
CA GLN A 107 -10.41 -8.52 -1.88
C GLN A 107 -8.97 -8.97 -1.61
N ILE A 108 -8.20 -8.24 -0.78
CA ILE A 108 -6.84 -8.63 -0.39
C ILE A 108 -6.85 -10.00 0.29
N ALA A 109 -7.77 -10.24 1.21
CA ALA A 109 -7.91 -11.55 1.86
C ALA A 109 -8.26 -12.69 0.87
N ALA A 110 -9.01 -12.40 -0.19
CA ALA A 110 -9.26 -13.37 -1.26
C ALA A 110 -7.99 -13.64 -2.08
N LEU A 111 -7.20 -12.61 -2.36
CA LEU A 111 -5.93 -12.72 -3.09
C LEU A 111 -4.87 -13.47 -2.25
N GLU A 112 -4.80 -13.26 -0.93
CA GLU A 112 -3.95 -14.06 -0.03
C GLU A 112 -4.21 -15.57 -0.22
N ARG A 113 -5.48 -15.97 -0.21
CA ARG A 113 -5.85 -17.37 -0.42
C ARG A 113 -5.48 -17.87 -1.82
N ARG A 114 -5.67 -17.02 -2.85
CA ARG A 114 -5.36 -17.38 -4.24
C ARG A 114 -3.87 -17.56 -4.49
N TYR A 115 -3.05 -16.67 -3.95
CA TYR A 115 -1.61 -16.70 -4.17
C TYR A 115 -0.83 -17.48 -3.10
N GLY A 116 -1.47 -17.82 -1.99
CA GLY A 116 -0.83 -18.54 -0.87
C GLY A 116 0.28 -17.71 -0.20
N LEU A 117 0.13 -16.39 -0.18
CA LEU A 117 1.05 -15.45 0.45
C LEU A 117 0.29 -14.64 1.52
N ARG A 118 0.96 -14.31 2.63
CA ARG A 118 0.38 -13.45 3.67
C ARG A 118 0.54 -11.98 3.27
N CYS A 119 -0.46 -11.18 3.61
CA CYS A 119 -0.48 -9.75 3.30
C CYS A 119 -1.07 -8.92 4.45
N PRO A 120 -0.33 -8.72 5.56
CA PRO A 120 -0.77 -7.80 6.60
C PRO A 120 -0.93 -6.39 6.04
N ASN A 121 -1.97 -5.68 6.51
CA ASN A 121 -2.37 -4.39 5.97
C ASN A 121 -2.18 -3.27 6.97
N VAL A 122 -1.51 -2.20 6.54
CA VAL A 122 -1.26 -0.99 7.32
C VAL A 122 -1.59 0.21 6.45
N PHE A 123 -2.67 0.92 6.75
CA PHE A 123 -3.23 1.93 5.85
C PHE A 123 -3.20 3.34 6.45
N HIS A 124 -2.97 4.34 5.60
CA HIS A 124 -3.39 5.70 5.86
C HIS A 124 -4.90 5.79 5.63
N ALA A 125 -5.68 5.33 6.61
CA ALA A 125 -7.14 5.21 6.47
C ALA A 125 -7.83 6.56 6.24
N GLY A 126 -7.22 7.67 6.71
CA GLY A 126 -7.68 9.03 6.51
C GLY A 126 -7.66 9.46 5.05
N ASP A 127 -6.69 8.99 4.28
CA ASP A 127 -6.46 9.36 2.89
C ASP A 127 -6.94 8.28 1.90
N GLY A 128 -7.16 7.06 2.39
CA GLY A 128 -7.47 5.91 1.55
C GLY A 128 -6.23 5.32 0.86
N ASN A 129 -5.03 5.73 1.29
CA ASN A 129 -3.78 5.19 0.77
C ASN A 129 -3.47 3.85 1.45
N LEU A 130 -3.26 2.83 0.65
CA LEU A 130 -3.12 1.43 1.05
C LEU A 130 -1.64 1.06 1.15
N HIS A 131 -1.28 0.35 2.23
CA HIS A 131 0.03 -0.29 2.33
C HIS A 131 -0.13 -1.78 2.67
N PRO A 132 -0.68 -2.60 1.77
CA PRO A 132 -0.65 -4.05 1.91
C PRO A 132 0.80 -4.52 1.79
N LEU A 133 1.27 -5.30 2.77
CA LEU A 133 2.64 -5.81 2.83
C LEU A 133 2.61 -7.29 2.41
N ILE A 134 2.83 -7.57 1.13
CA ILE A 134 2.87 -8.94 0.60
C ILE A 134 4.18 -9.56 1.05
N LEU A 135 4.11 -10.56 1.94
CA LEU A 135 5.29 -11.26 2.48
C LEU A 135 5.68 -12.41 1.56
N PHE A 136 6.95 -12.47 1.14
CA PHE A 136 7.44 -13.49 0.23
C PHE A 136 8.91 -13.84 0.49
N ASP A 137 9.38 -14.93 -0.15
CA ASP A 137 10.79 -15.32 -0.17
C ASP A 137 11.41 -14.89 -1.49
N ASP A 138 12.36 -13.96 -1.46
CA ASP A 138 13.07 -13.45 -2.62
C ASP A 138 14.11 -14.41 -3.20
N ALA A 139 14.46 -15.46 -2.45
CA ALA A 139 15.29 -16.56 -2.95
C ALA A 139 14.50 -17.61 -3.76
N ASP A 140 13.16 -17.62 -3.64
CA ASP A 140 12.26 -18.51 -4.39
C ASP A 140 11.63 -17.77 -5.59
N PRO A 141 12.02 -18.05 -6.85
CA PRO A 141 11.46 -17.40 -8.03
C PRO A 141 9.93 -17.57 -8.18
N ASP A 142 9.35 -18.68 -7.71
CA ASP A 142 7.90 -18.87 -7.73
C ASP A 142 7.22 -17.94 -6.71
N SER A 143 7.80 -17.77 -5.53
CA SER A 143 7.32 -16.82 -4.52
C SER A 143 7.36 -15.38 -5.03
N VAL A 144 8.45 -14.98 -5.69
CA VAL A 144 8.58 -13.67 -6.34
C VAL A 144 7.48 -13.47 -7.39
N ALA A 145 7.31 -14.42 -8.32
CA ALA A 145 6.31 -14.31 -9.38
C ALA A 145 4.88 -14.20 -8.83
N ARG A 146 4.57 -14.94 -7.74
CA ARG A 146 3.28 -14.84 -7.05
C ARG A 146 3.08 -13.51 -6.36
N ALA A 147 4.12 -12.96 -5.72
CA ALA A 147 4.06 -11.67 -5.07
C ALA A 147 3.85 -10.52 -6.07
N GLU A 148 4.55 -10.55 -7.22
CA GLU A 148 4.34 -9.59 -8.32
C GLU A 148 2.93 -9.64 -8.88
N ALA A 149 2.41 -10.85 -9.16
CA ALA A 149 1.06 -11.04 -9.65
C ALA A 149 -0.01 -10.60 -8.63
N PHE A 150 0.22 -10.87 -7.35
CA PHE A 150 -0.65 -10.42 -6.27
C PHE A 150 -0.69 -8.89 -6.19
N GLY A 151 0.47 -8.22 -6.23
CA GLY A 151 0.57 -6.77 -6.25
C GLY A 151 -0.14 -6.15 -7.45
N ALA A 152 0.02 -6.73 -8.64
CA ALA A 152 -0.67 -6.31 -9.84
C ALA A 152 -2.20 -6.39 -9.71
N ASP A 153 -2.73 -7.51 -9.19
CA ASP A 153 -4.17 -7.69 -8.96
C ASP A 153 -4.72 -6.67 -7.93
N ILE A 154 -3.96 -6.32 -6.88
CA ILE A 154 -4.34 -5.26 -5.93
C ILE A 154 -4.48 -3.92 -6.67
N LEU A 155 -3.48 -3.53 -7.45
CA LEU A 155 -3.48 -2.23 -8.15
C LEU A 155 -4.56 -2.16 -9.23
N GLU A 156 -4.83 -3.25 -9.95
CA GLU A 156 -5.95 -3.30 -10.89
C GLU A 156 -7.30 -3.14 -10.18
N HIS A 157 -7.46 -3.77 -9.01
CA HIS A 157 -8.69 -3.62 -8.22
C HIS A 157 -8.82 -2.19 -7.70
N THR A 158 -7.72 -1.57 -7.27
CA THR A 158 -7.66 -0.16 -6.88
C THR A 158 -8.23 0.76 -7.98
N VAL A 159 -7.79 0.56 -9.23
CA VAL A 159 -8.31 1.33 -10.39
C VAL A 159 -9.80 1.08 -10.62
N ARG A 160 -10.25 -0.18 -10.51
CA ARG A 160 -11.70 -0.52 -10.64
C ARG A 160 -12.57 0.17 -9.61
N LEU A 161 -12.06 0.43 -8.41
CA LEU A 161 -12.76 1.18 -7.35
C LEU A 161 -12.72 2.70 -7.54
N GLY A 162 -12.15 3.19 -8.66
CA GLY A 162 -12.01 4.61 -8.96
C GLY A 162 -10.84 5.27 -8.24
N GLY A 163 -9.84 4.46 -7.89
CA GLY A 163 -8.61 4.89 -7.25
C GLY A 163 -7.44 5.07 -8.22
N THR A 164 -6.23 5.08 -7.68
CA THR A 164 -4.97 5.26 -8.42
C THR A 164 -3.92 4.23 -8.00
N ILE A 165 -3.07 3.82 -8.93
CA ILE A 165 -2.01 2.82 -8.71
C ILE A 165 -0.88 3.29 -7.80
N SER A 166 -0.81 4.57 -7.47
CA SER A 166 0.17 5.11 -6.52
C SER A 166 -0.42 6.29 -5.77
N GLY A 167 -0.29 6.30 -4.44
CA GLY A 167 -0.61 7.42 -3.58
C GLY A 167 0.60 8.33 -3.36
N GLU A 168 1.71 7.75 -2.92
CA GLU A 168 2.89 8.51 -2.50
C GLU A 168 4.23 7.96 -3.00
N HIS A 169 4.36 6.63 -3.25
CA HIS A 169 5.64 6.00 -3.64
C HIS A 169 6.04 6.29 -5.09
N GLY A 170 5.09 6.63 -5.95
CA GLY A 170 5.30 6.80 -7.39
C GLY A 170 5.33 5.47 -8.16
N ILE A 171 5.60 5.58 -9.45
CA ILE A 171 5.54 4.45 -10.39
C ILE A 171 6.89 3.72 -10.49
N GLY A 172 7.98 4.48 -10.63
CA GLY A 172 9.32 3.92 -10.80
C GLY A 172 9.39 2.95 -11.98
N VAL A 173 9.95 1.76 -11.72
CA VAL A 173 9.96 0.60 -12.63
C VAL A 173 8.94 -0.46 -12.19
N GLU A 174 8.51 -0.40 -10.94
CA GLU A 174 7.69 -1.39 -10.26
C GLU A 174 6.27 -1.48 -10.81
N LYS A 175 5.66 -0.33 -11.11
CA LYS A 175 4.25 -0.22 -11.52
C LYS A 175 4.08 0.20 -12.98
N LEU A 176 5.11 0.02 -13.80
CA LEU A 176 5.07 0.42 -15.22
C LEU A 176 3.93 -0.24 -15.99
N ASP A 177 3.69 -1.53 -15.75
CA ASP A 177 2.66 -2.27 -16.44
C ASP A 177 1.24 -1.81 -16.02
N GLN A 178 1.08 -1.39 -14.77
CA GLN A 178 -0.18 -0.88 -14.23
C GLN A 178 -0.52 0.53 -14.75
N MET A 179 0.43 1.26 -15.30
CA MET A 179 0.14 2.52 -16.00
C MET A 179 -0.86 2.33 -17.14
N CYS A 180 -0.78 1.20 -17.87
CA CYS A 180 -1.71 0.87 -18.94
C CYS A 180 -3.10 0.44 -18.43
N SER A 181 -3.22 0.04 -17.15
CA SER A 181 -4.52 -0.25 -16.53
C SER A 181 -5.26 1.02 -16.12
N GLN A 182 -4.51 2.07 -15.75
CA GLN A 182 -5.09 3.33 -15.27
C GLN A 182 -5.25 4.39 -16.37
N PHE A 183 -4.33 4.45 -17.33
CA PHE A 183 -4.25 5.53 -18.31
C PHE A 183 -4.41 5.00 -19.75
N ASP A 184 -5.19 5.72 -20.52
CA ASP A 184 -5.32 5.46 -21.96
C ASP A 184 -4.07 5.92 -22.74
N ARG A 185 -3.98 5.50 -23.98
CA ARG A 185 -2.85 5.80 -24.84
C ARG A 185 -2.58 7.29 -25.04
N PRO A 186 -3.59 8.15 -25.30
CA PRO A 186 -3.36 9.59 -25.43
C PRO A 186 -2.77 10.22 -24.18
N THR A 187 -3.19 9.78 -22.99
CA THR A 187 -2.64 10.25 -21.71
C THR A 187 -1.19 9.82 -21.51
N LEU A 188 -0.84 8.57 -21.83
CA LEU A 188 0.53 8.07 -21.78
C LEU A 188 1.45 8.81 -22.78
N ASP A 189 0.95 9.12 -23.98
CA ASP A 189 1.68 9.91 -24.98
C ASP A 189 1.92 11.35 -24.49
N ALA A 190 0.97 11.95 -23.76
CA ALA A 190 1.15 13.25 -23.12
C ALA A 190 2.24 13.21 -22.02
N PHE A 191 2.27 12.18 -21.16
CA PHE A 191 3.33 11.99 -20.19
C PHE A 191 4.71 11.87 -20.84
N LEU A 192 4.81 11.11 -21.94
CA LEU A 192 6.03 11.04 -22.76
C LEU A 192 6.42 12.39 -23.35
N GLY A 193 5.45 13.19 -23.79
CA GLY A 193 5.67 14.55 -24.27
C GLY A 193 6.29 15.45 -23.20
N VAL A 194 5.76 15.43 -21.99
CA VAL A 194 6.33 16.15 -20.85
C VAL A 194 7.76 15.69 -20.55
N LYS A 195 7.97 14.37 -20.47
CA LYS A 195 9.30 13.80 -20.26
C LYS A 195 10.31 14.28 -21.30
N ARG A 196 9.96 14.26 -22.58
CA ARG A 196 10.84 14.71 -23.69
C ARG A 196 11.13 16.20 -23.65
N ALA A 197 10.18 17.02 -23.21
CA ALA A 197 10.36 18.45 -23.09
C ALA A 197 11.44 18.83 -22.07
N PHE A 198 11.50 18.10 -20.93
CA PHE A 198 12.48 18.33 -19.87
C PHE A 198 13.77 17.52 -20.02
N ASP A 199 13.72 16.42 -20.71
CA ASP A 199 14.84 15.47 -20.89
C ASP A 199 14.90 14.95 -22.33
N PRO A 200 15.25 15.83 -23.31
CA PRO A 200 15.31 15.45 -24.71
C PRO A 200 16.38 14.38 -25.02
N ALA A 201 17.44 14.31 -24.18
CA ALA A 201 18.49 13.32 -24.33
C ALA A 201 18.16 11.96 -23.65
N GLY A 202 17.09 11.87 -22.85
CA GLY A 202 16.68 10.66 -22.15
C GLY A 202 17.64 10.19 -21.05
N THR A 203 18.37 11.12 -20.44
CA THR A 203 19.40 10.81 -19.42
C THR A 203 18.87 10.74 -18.00
N LEU A 204 17.72 11.37 -17.74
CA LEU A 204 17.12 11.43 -16.40
C LEU A 204 16.22 10.23 -16.15
N ASN A 205 16.62 9.35 -15.24
CA ASN A 205 15.83 8.16 -14.85
C ASN A 205 15.26 7.38 -16.06
N PRO A 206 16.10 6.89 -16.98
CA PRO A 206 15.64 6.22 -18.20
C PRO A 206 14.81 4.97 -17.88
N GLY A 207 13.73 4.74 -18.65
CA GLY A 207 12.87 3.56 -18.50
C GLY A 207 11.97 3.53 -17.28
N LYS A 208 11.76 4.68 -16.58
CA LYS A 208 10.90 4.80 -15.41
C LYS A 208 9.64 5.61 -15.72
N VAL A 209 8.60 5.39 -14.93
CA VAL A 209 7.30 6.08 -14.88
C VAL A 209 6.43 5.81 -16.11
N VAL A 210 6.90 6.07 -17.32
CA VAL A 210 6.09 5.93 -18.53
C VAL A 210 6.52 4.68 -19.30
N PRO A 211 5.62 3.71 -19.51
CA PRO A 211 5.94 2.50 -20.24
C PRO A 211 6.28 2.84 -21.71
N SER A 212 7.29 2.16 -22.26
CA SER A 212 7.57 2.26 -23.70
C SER A 212 6.41 1.67 -24.49
N LEU A 213 6.17 2.20 -25.68
CA LEU A 213 4.99 1.94 -26.51
C LEU A 213 4.68 0.45 -26.78
N HIS A 214 5.67 -0.42 -26.68
CA HIS A 214 5.50 -1.87 -26.92
C HIS A 214 4.96 -2.61 -25.68
N ARG A 215 5.12 -2.08 -24.47
CA ARG A 215 4.69 -2.75 -23.22
C ARG A 215 3.17 -2.77 -23.04
N CYS A 216 2.47 -1.71 -23.40
CA CYS A 216 1.00 -1.69 -23.32
C CYS A 216 0.32 -2.68 -24.28
N ALA A 217 0.93 -2.97 -25.44
CA ALA A 217 0.40 -3.94 -26.39
C ALA A 217 0.60 -5.40 -25.95
N GLU A 218 1.56 -5.63 -25.05
CA GLU A 218 1.95 -6.95 -24.54
C GLU A 218 1.51 -7.16 -23.09
N TYR A 219 0.64 -6.31 -22.56
CA TYR A 219 0.11 -6.40 -21.20
C TYR A 219 -0.34 -7.84 -20.89
N GLY A 220 0.21 -8.41 -19.83
CA GLY A 220 -0.01 -9.80 -19.40
C GLY A 220 0.95 -10.84 -19.98
N ARG A 221 1.87 -10.47 -20.88
CA ARG A 221 2.86 -11.39 -21.46
C ARG A 221 4.32 -11.07 -21.13
N MET A 222 4.63 -9.84 -20.68
CA MET A 222 5.98 -9.47 -20.25
C MET A 222 6.05 -9.26 -18.74
N ARG A 223 6.70 -10.18 -18.05
CA ARG A 223 7.08 -10.02 -16.63
C ARG A 223 8.58 -9.75 -16.57
N VAL A 224 8.96 -8.72 -15.82
CA VAL A 224 10.37 -8.43 -15.52
C VAL A 224 10.76 -9.21 -14.27
N HIS A 225 11.62 -10.21 -14.39
CA HIS A 225 12.16 -10.96 -13.27
C HIS A 225 13.55 -10.44 -12.94
N GLY A 226 13.77 -9.91 -11.74
CA GLY A 226 15.07 -9.49 -11.26
C GLY A 226 15.83 -8.53 -12.20
N GLY A 227 15.11 -7.62 -12.87
CA GLY A 227 15.70 -6.73 -13.87
C GLY A 227 15.97 -7.38 -15.24
N ALA A 228 15.71 -8.67 -15.40
CA ALA A 228 15.80 -9.35 -16.69
C ALA A 228 14.43 -9.32 -17.39
N THR A 229 14.42 -8.87 -18.65
CA THR A 229 13.24 -8.94 -19.51
C THR A 229 13.31 -10.20 -20.38
N PRO A 230 12.15 -10.74 -20.83
CA PRO A 230 12.11 -11.84 -21.80
C PRO A 230 12.85 -11.52 -23.11
N PHE A 231 13.12 -10.25 -23.37
CA PHE A 231 13.82 -9.76 -24.57
C PHE A 231 15.00 -8.88 -24.17
N PRO A 232 16.15 -9.47 -23.76
CA PRO A 232 17.32 -8.72 -23.27
C PRO A 232 17.96 -7.82 -24.34
N ASP A 233 17.71 -8.10 -25.62
CA ASP A 233 18.33 -7.40 -26.76
C ASP A 233 17.53 -6.18 -27.25
N LEU A 234 16.35 -5.90 -26.66
CA LEU A 234 15.60 -4.69 -27.00
C LEU A 234 16.26 -3.46 -26.35
N PRO A 235 16.42 -2.35 -27.09
CA PRO A 235 17.01 -1.13 -26.56
C PRO A 235 16.19 -0.64 -25.36
N ARG A 236 16.85 -0.46 -24.24
CA ARG A 236 16.27 0.15 -23.04
C ARG A 236 16.57 1.64 -23.11
N PHE A 237 15.54 2.43 -23.27
CA PHE A 237 15.64 3.88 -23.22
C PHE A 237 15.22 4.39 -21.86
#